data_70b4763d10606db0a56c7181307e0d87
#
_entry.id   70b4763d10606db0a56c7181307e0d87
#
_cell.length_a   1.000
_cell.length_b   1.000
_cell.length_c   1.000
_cell.angle_alpha   90.00
_cell.angle_beta   90.00
_cell.angle_gamma   90.00
#
_symmetry.space_group_name_H-M   'P 1'
#
loop_
_entity.id
_entity.type
_entity.pdbx_description
1 polymer ?
#
loop_
_entity_poly.entity_id
_entity_poly.type
_entity_poly.pdbx_seq_one_letter_code
_entity_poly.pdbx_strand_id
1 'polypeptide(L)'
;MIAEDPRPLPFFVYGTLRPGEANHDLYLRGRTLAEEPARLIGAVLYDGPGYPYAVEEPGGTVRGELVTARPEAYGELLTALDRLEEYEPDGPRNLYERLARDVVRTAGGTVRAWVYLAAPRVAARLRATGTRITDGDWFSRR
;
A
#
# COMPACT_ATOMS: atom_id res chain seq x y z
N MET A 1 -24.55 2.37 22.53
CA MET A 1 -23.94 2.48 21.19
C MET A 1 -22.44 2.69 21.33
N ILE A 2 -21.70 1.99 20.55
CA ILE A 2 -20.25 2.10 20.57
C ILE A 2 -19.82 3.01 19.47
N ALA A 3 -19.07 4.02 19.82
CA ALA A 3 -18.40 4.80 18.81
C ALA A 3 -17.27 3.96 18.25
N GLU A 4 -17.12 3.98 16.95
CA GLU A 4 -15.99 3.37 16.34
C GLU A 4 -14.72 4.10 16.76
N ASP A 5 -13.62 3.40 16.78
CA ASP A 5 -12.35 4.02 17.05
C ASP A 5 -12.12 5.10 15.98
N PRO A 6 -12.07 6.37 16.38
CA PRO A 6 -11.93 7.46 15.41
C PRO A 6 -10.53 7.61 14.87
N ARG A 7 -9.58 6.82 15.36
CA ARG A 7 -8.21 6.97 14.91
C ARG A 7 -8.08 6.57 13.45
N PRO A 8 -7.45 7.43 12.64
CA PRO A 8 -7.24 7.10 11.23
C PRO A 8 -6.31 5.91 11.06
N LEU A 9 -6.56 5.12 10.03
CA LEU A 9 -5.70 3.99 9.75
C LEU A 9 -4.35 4.45 9.19
N PRO A 10 -3.26 3.78 9.56
CA PRO A 10 -1.98 4.01 8.89
C PRO A 10 -2.02 3.47 7.46
N PHE A 11 -0.96 3.73 6.72
CA PHE A 11 -0.82 3.30 5.33
C PHE A 11 0.27 2.24 5.23
N PHE A 12 0.01 1.19 4.47
CA PHE A 12 1.06 0.24 4.11
C PHE A 12 1.56 0.59 2.71
N VAL A 13 2.82 0.97 2.61
CA VAL A 13 3.45 1.35 1.34
C VAL A 13 4.45 0.28 0.93
N TYR A 14 4.41 -0.12 -0.35
CA TYR A 14 5.22 -1.23 -0.81
C TYR A 14 5.95 -0.96 -2.14
N GLY A 15 5.84 0.25 -2.66
CA GLY A 15 6.42 0.61 -3.95
C GLY A 15 7.13 1.95 -3.91
N THR A 16 6.69 2.88 -4.75
CA THR A 16 7.38 4.15 -4.95
C THR A 16 7.27 5.12 -3.78
N LEU A 17 6.45 4.81 -2.78
CA LEU A 17 6.37 5.60 -1.55
C LEU A 17 7.32 5.12 -0.47
N ARG A 18 8.05 4.03 -0.71
CA ARG A 18 8.99 3.51 0.29
C ARG A 18 10.18 4.46 0.48
N PRO A 19 10.80 4.45 1.68
CA PRO A 19 11.98 5.30 1.94
C PRO A 19 13.04 5.09 0.87
N GLY A 20 13.61 6.19 0.38
CA GLY A 20 14.60 6.18 -0.68
C GLY A 20 14.04 6.37 -2.08
N GLU A 21 12.72 6.26 -2.24
CA GLU A 21 12.06 6.52 -3.51
C GLU A 21 11.66 7.99 -3.61
N ALA A 22 11.58 8.51 -4.84
CA ALA A 22 11.27 9.93 -5.06
C ALA A 22 9.91 10.31 -4.49
N ASN A 23 8.91 9.44 -4.59
CA ASN A 23 7.58 9.74 -4.08
C ASN A 23 7.54 9.79 -2.54
N HIS A 24 8.45 9.12 -1.86
CA HIS A 24 8.54 9.25 -0.42
C HIS A 24 8.81 10.71 -0.03
N ASP A 25 9.79 11.33 -0.66
CA ASP A 25 10.12 12.72 -0.36
C ASP A 25 8.98 13.67 -0.73
N LEU A 26 8.31 13.40 -1.87
CA LEU A 26 7.24 14.28 -2.34
C LEU A 26 5.99 14.22 -1.48
N TYR A 27 5.64 13.06 -0.96
CA TYR A 27 4.35 12.86 -0.31
C TYR A 27 4.44 12.63 1.20
N LEU A 28 5.45 11.91 1.67
CA LEU A 28 5.50 11.47 3.07
C LEU A 28 6.42 12.29 3.95
N ARG A 29 7.49 12.85 3.38
CA ARG A 29 8.48 13.54 4.18
C ARG A 29 7.85 14.72 4.94
N GLY A 30 8.06 14.71 6.26
CA GLY A 30 7.53 15.76 7.12
C GLY A 30 6.07 15.57 7.51
N ARG A 31 5.42 14.53 7.02
CA ARG A 31 4.00 14.27 7.31
C ARG A 31 3.77 13.02 8.15
N THR A 32 4.83 12.34 8.55
CA THR A 32 4.70 11.08 9.27
C THR A 32 5.25 11.18 10.68
N LEU A 33 4.63 10.41 11.58
CA LEU A 33 5.12 10.20 12.94
C LEU A 33 6.07 9.02 13.00
N ALA A 34 5.79 7.99 12.20
CA ALA A 34 6.56 6.76 12.22
C ALA A 34 6.48 6.07 10.87
N GLU A 35 7.55 5.40 10.51
CA GLU A 35 7.62 4.54 9.33
C GLU A 35 8.41 3.32 9.78
N GLU A 36 7.81 2.13 9.68
CA GLU A 36 8.43 0.94 10.20
C GLU A 36 8.25 -0.24 9.25
N PRO A 37 9.21 -1.16 9.19
CA PRO A 37 9.10 -2.33 8.31
C PRO A 37 7.87 -3.17 8.65
N ALA A 38 7.20 -3.66 7.61
CA ALA A 38 6.00 -4.46 7.76
C ALA A 38 5.81 -5.36 6.54
N ARG A 39 4.88 -6.30 6.64
CA ARG A 39 4.57 -7.24 5.57
C ARG A 39 3.07 -7.40 5.43
N LEU A 40 2.62 -7.52 4.20
CA LEU A 40 1.24 -7.90 3.90
C LEU A 40 1.26 -9.38 3.53
N ILE A 41 0.69 -10.21 4.41
CA ILE A 41 0.61 -11.66 4.20
C ILE A 41 -0.61 -11.96 3.32
N GLY A 42 -0.46 -12.88 2.39
CA GLY A 42 -1.56 -13.26 1.51
C GLY A 42 -1.68 -12.36 0.29
N ALA A 43 -0.57 -11.79 -0.15
CA ALA A 43 -0.52 -10.99 -1.37
C ALA A 43 0.80 -11.23 -2.06
N VAL A 44 0.82 -10.98 -3.37
CA VAL A 44 2.02 -11.08 -4.19
C VAL A 44 2.22 -9.76 -4.93
N LEU A 45 3.43 -9.53 -5.39
CA LEU A 45 3.79 -8.30 -6.06
C LEU A 45 4.04 -8.58 -7.54
N TYR A 46 3.46 -7.75 -8.40
CA TYR A 46 3.69 -7.80 -9.84
C TYR A 46 4.38 -6.54 -10.30
N ASP A 47 5.28 -6.69 -11.26
CA ASP A 47 5.96 -5.56 -11.85
C ASP A 47 5.01 -4.77 -12.74
N GLY A 48 5.15 -3.45 -12.73
CA GLY A 48 4.38 -2.55 -13.55
C GLY A 48 5.28 -1.51 -14.19
N PRO A 49 4.73 -0.53 -14.90
CA PRO A 49 5.52 0.47 -15.62
C PRO A 49 6.06 1.55 -14.68
N GLY A 50 7.12 1.20 -13.94
CA GLY A 50 7.74 2.12 -13.00
C GLY A 50 7.16 2.07 -11.60
N TYR A 51 6.19 1.19 -11.35
CA TYR A 51 5.56 1.01 -10.04
C TYR A 51 4.93 -0.38 -9.97
N PRO A 52 4.81 -0.97 -8.76
CA PRO A 52 4.29 -2.31 -8.63
C PRO A 52 2.79 -2.35 -8.39
N TYR A 53 2.21 -3.54 -8.58
CA TYR A 53 0.85 -3.84 -8.15
C TYR A 53 0.89 -4.97 -7.14
N ALA A 54 0.18 -4.83 -6.04
CA ALA A 54 -0.04 -5.92 -5.10
C ALA A 54 -1.38 -6.58 -5.41
N VAL A 55 -1.39 -7.91 -5.43
CA VAL A 55 -2.56 -8.72 -5.74
C VAL A 55 -2.73 -9.74 -4.64
N GLU A 56 -3.94 -9.84 -4.08
CA GLU A 56 -4.19 -10.83 -3.03
C GLU A 56 -4.12 -12.25 -3.60
N GLU A 57 -3.31 -13.09 -2.94
CA GLU A 57 -3.10 -14.45 -3.38
C GLU A 57 -2.53 -15.24 -2.22
N PRO A 58 -3.13 -16.40 -1.86
CA PRO A 58 -2.66 -17.21 -0.73
C PRO A 58 -1.20 -17.62 -0.89
N GLY A 59 -0.48 -17.58 0.21
CA GLY A 59 0.92 -18.02 0.25
C GLY A 59 1.92 -16.93 -0.09
N GLY A 60 1.47 -15.77 -0.54
CA GLY A 60 2.37 -14.67 -0.86
C GLY A 60 2.66 -13.79 0.33
N THR A 61 3.68 -12.95 0.19
CA THR A 61 4.04 -11.93 1.18
C THR A 61 4.63 -10.73 0.44
N VAL A 62 4.12 -9.54 0.75
CA VAL A 62 4.64 -8.29 0.18
C VAL A 62 5.34 -7.52 1.28
N ARG A 63 6.57 -7.10 1.02
CA ARG A 63 7.37 -6.31 1.96
C ARG A 63 7.14 -4.82 1.74
N GLY A 64 7.13 -4.07 2.81
CA GLY A 64 6.96 -2.63 2.74
C GLY A 64 7.16 -1.97 4.08
N GLU A 65 6.56 -0.81 4.23
CA GLU A 65 6.58 -0.05 5.48
C GLU A 65 5.19 0.35 5.90
N LEU A 66 4.97 0.35 7.20
CA LEU A 66 3.74 0.85 7.80
C LEU A 66 4.00 2.31 8.17
N VAL A 67 3.20 3.19 7.59
CA VAL A 67 3.38 4.64 7.73
C VAL A 67 2.26 5.20 8.59
N THR A 68 2.62 5.82 9.71
CA THR A 68 1.67 6.51 10.58
C THR A 68 1.78 7.99 10.31
N ALA A 69 0.70 8.60 9.81
CA ALA A 69 0.70 10.01 9.50
C ALA A 69 0.58 10.86 10.76
N ARG A 70 1.11 12.08 10.69
CA ARG A 70 0.81 13.07 11.72
C ARG A 70 -0.68 13.36 11.68
N PRO A 71 -1.35 13.46 12.84
CA PRO A 71 -2.80 13.69 12.85
C PRO A 71 -3.22 14.93 12.07
N GLU A 72 -2.47 16.01 12.16
CA GLU A 72 -2.79 17.26 11.49
C GLU A 72 -2.61 17.17 9.97
N ALA A 73 -1.84 16.21 9.48
CA ALA A 73 -1.59 16.03 8.05
C ALA A 73 -2.42 14.90 7.42
N TYR A 74 -3.17 14.16 8.23
CA TYR A 74 -3.79 12.91 7.78
C TYR A 74 -4.73 13.10 6.60
N GLY A 75 -5.68 14.01 6.71
CA GLY A 75 -6.68 14.20 5.66
C GLY A 75 -6.06 14.66 4.35
N GLU A 76 -5.10 15.56 4.44
CA GLU A 76 -4.37 16.06 3.28
C GLU A 76 -3.56 14.94 2.63
N LEU A 77 -2.89 14.13 3.46
CA LEU A 77 -2.11 13.01 2.95
C LEU A 77 -2.99 11.96 2.28
N LEU A 78 -4.10 11.60 2.92
CA LEU A 78 -5.04 10.62 2.34
C LEU A 78 -5.52 11.08 0.97
N THR A 79 -5.91 12.35 0.86
CA THR A 79 -6.35 12.92 -0.42
C THR A 79 -5.22 12.88 -1.46
N ALA A 80 -4.00 13.23 -1.05
CA ALA A 80 -2.86 13.26 -1.95
C ALA A 80 -2.51 11.86 -2.45
N LEU A 81 -2.55 10.86 -1.56
CA LEU A 81 -2.23 9.48 -1.97
C LEU A 81 -3.32 8.90 -2.87
N ASP A 82 -4.59 9.15 -2.56
CA ASP A 82 -5.67 8.71 -3.46
C ASP A 82 -5.50 9.33 -4.85
N ARG A 83 -5.11 10.58 -4.91
CA ARG A 83 -4.88 11.25 -6.19
C ARG A 83 -3.66 10.69 -6.93
N LEU A 84 -2.59 10.38 -6.19
CA LEU A 84 -1.39 9.78 -6.78
C LEU A 84 -1.72 8.42 -7.41
N GLU A 85 -2.52 7.60 -6.72
CA GLU A 85 -2.92 6.29 -7.21
C GLU A 85 -4.12 6.37 -8.15
N GLU A 86 -4.62 7.56 -8.41
CA GLU A 86 -5.78 7.81 -9.26
C GLU A 86 -7.00 7.02 -8.81
N TYR A 87 -7.15 6.89 -7.50
CA TYR A 87 -8.25 6.16 -6.89
C TYR A 87 -9.43 7.09 -6.59
N GLU A 88 -10.63 6.66 -7.02
CA GLU A 88 -11.90 7.28 -6.66
C GLU A 88 -12.80 6.20 -6.10
N PRO A 89 -13.52 6.45 -5.01
CA PRO A 89 -14.47 5.45 -4.49
C PRO A 89 -15.42 5.00 -5.60
N ASP A 90 -15.55 3.69 -5.78
CA ASP A 90 -16.41 3.09 -6.81
C ASP A 90 -16.07 3.53 -8.24
N GLY A 91 -14.87 4.03 -8.47
CA GLY A 91 -14.43 4.47 -9.80
C GLY A 91 -14.27 3.29 -10.76
N PRO A 92 -14.94 3.31 -11.93
CA PRO A 92 -14.89 2.17 -12.85
C PRO A 92 -13.54 2.03 -13.57
N ARG A 93 -12.71 3.06 -13.51
CA ARG A 93 -11.41 3.05 -14.18
C ARG A 93 -10.23 2.92 -13.23
N ASN A 94 -10.50 2.65 -11.96
CA ASN A 94 -9.42 2.52 -10.99
C ASN A 94 -8.45 1.43 -11.41
N LEU A 95 -7.16 1.72 -11.30
CA LEU A 95 -6.11 0.72 -11.42
C LEU A 95 -5.85 0.09 -10.06
N TYR A 96 -6.05 0.87 -9.00
CA TYR A 96 -5.91 0.43 -7.61
C TYR A 96 -7.20 0.68 -6.87
N GLU A 97 -7.48 -0.18 -5.88
CA GLU A 97 -8.52 0.04 -4.89
C GLU A 97 -7.86 0.24 -3.54
N ARG A 98 -8.30 1.24 -2.78
CA ARG A 98 -7.79 1.47 -1.43
C ARG A 98 -8.66 0.67 -0.46
N LEU A 99 -8.07 -0.36 0.13
CA LEU A 99 -8.79 -1.29 0.99
C LEU A 99 -8.07 -1.42 2.33
N ALA A 100 -8.84 -1.62 3.40
CA ALA A 100 -8.29 -1.85 4.73
C ALA A 100 -7.91 -3.32 4.87
N ARG A 101 -6.67 -3.58 5.28
CA ARG A 101 -6.15 -4.94 5.45
C ARG A 101 -5.28 -5.02 6.69
N ASP A 102 -5.15 -6.23 7.23
CA ASP A 102 -4.25 -6.48 8.35
C ASP A 102 -2.83 -6.61 7.83
N VAL A 103 -1.93 -5.90 8.48
CA VAL A 103 -0.51 -5.86 8.11
C VAL A 103 0.31 -6.27 9.33
N VAL A 104 1.33 -7.08 9.11
CA VAL A 104 2.17 -7.59 10.20
C VAL A 104 3.42 -6.72 10.32
N ARG A 105 3.63 -6.16 11.50
CA ARG A 105 4.81 -5.35 11.78
C ARG A 105 6.01 -6.26 12.00
N THR A 106 7.14 -5.91 11.44
CA THR A 106 8.38 -6.67 11.66
C THR A 106 8.74 -6.71 13.14
N ALA A 107 8.47 -5.62 13.87
CA ALA A 107 8.69 -5.56 15.31
C ALA A 107 7.70 -6.40 16.10
N GLY A 108 6.63 -6.85 15.50
CA GLY A 108 5.61 -7.70 16.12
C GLY A 108 4.24 -7.05 16.13
N GLY A 109 3.23 -7.91 16.06
CA GLY A 109 1.84 -7.48 16.09
C GLY A 109 1.26 -7.18 14.73
N THR A 110 -0.07 -7.16 14.70
CA THR A 110 -0.85 -6.94 13.48
C THR A 110 -1.59 -5.62 13.62
N VAL A 111 -1.60 -4.83 12.55
CA VAL A 111 -2.24 -3.52 12.52
C VAL A 111 -3.09 -3.43 11.26
N ARG A 112 -4.29 -2.88 11.40
CA ARG A 112 -5.14 -2.59 10.26
C ARG A 112 -4.61 -1.35 9.55
N ALA A 113 -4.50 -1.43 8.23
CA ALA A 113 -3.91 -0.34 7.43
C ALA A 113 -4.60 -0.21 6.08
N TRP A 114 -4.50 0.97 5.49
CA TRP A 114 -4.90 1.17 4.10
C TRP A 114 -3.84 0.58 3.19
N VAL A 115 -4.30 -0.17 2.18
CA VAL A 115 -3.43 -0.76 1.17
C VAL A 115 -4.04 -0.46 -0.20
N TYR A 116 -3.23 0.00 -1.13
CA TYR A 116 -3.67 0.17 -2.52
C TYR A 116 -3.40 -1.14 -3.25
N LEU A 117 -4.46 -1.92 -3.47
CA LEU A 117 -4.36 -3.21 -4.16
C LEU A 117 -4.80 -3.04 -5.61
N ALA A 118 -4.29 -3.89 -6.50
CA ALA A 118 -4.73 -3.86 -7.90
C ALA A 118 -6.24 -4.04 -7.99
N ALA A 119 -6.89 -3.23 -8.81
CA ALA A 119 -8.31 -3.36 -9.06
C ALA A 119 -8.61 -4.72 -9.70
N PRO A 120 -9.82 -5.30 -9.52
CA PRO A 120 -10.09 -6.67 -9.96
C PRO A 120 -9.72 -6.98 -11.40
N ARG A 121 -10.03 -6.11 -12.36
CA ARG A 121 -9.68 -6.37 -13.76
C ARG A 121 -8.18 -6.32 -14.00
N VAL A 122 -7.48 -5.45 -13.28
CA VAL A 122 -6.02 -5.36 -13.37
C VAL A 122 -5.40 -6.61 -12.76
N ALA A 123 -5.90 -7.04 -11.60
CA ALA A 123 -5.43 -8.26 -10.94
C ALA A 123 -5.59 -9.48 -11.85
N ALA A 124 -6.74 -9.58 -12.53
CA ALA A 124 -6.99 -10.71 -13.45
C ALA A 124 -5.99 -10.71 -14.60
N ARG A 125 -5.71 -9.55 -15.17
CA ARG A 125 -4.73 -9.43 -16.24
C ARG A 125 -3.33 -9.79 -15.77
N LEU A 126 -2.96 -9.33 -14.58
CA LEU A 126 -1.64 -9.63 -14.03
C LEU A 126 -1.46 -11.12 -13.74
N ARG A 127 -2.50 -11.77 -13.19
CA ARG A 127 -2.44 -13.21 -12.96
C ARG A 127 -2.27 -14.00 -14.25
N ALA A 128 -2.84 -13.50 -15.35
CA ALA A 128 -2.76 -14.18 -16.63
C ALA A 128 -1.41 -13.96 -17.31
N THR A 129 -0.88 -12.73 -17.30
CA THR A 129 0.29 -12.38 -18.12
C THR A 129 1.30 -11.49 -17.44
N GLY A 130 1.11 -11.16 -16.16
CA GLY A 130 2.04 -10.27 -15.45
C GLY A 130 3.34 -10.96 -15.06
N THR A 131 4.32 -10.15 -14.67
CA THR A 131 5.62 -10.63 -14.20
C THR A 131 5.69 -10.43 -12.69
N ARG A 132 5.82 -11.53 -11.95
CA ARG A 132 5.89 -11.47 -10.50
C ARG A 132 7.26 -11.03 -10.02
N ILE A 133 7.27 -10.25 -8.95
CA ILE A 133 8.47 -9.96 -8.18
C ILE A 133 8.48 -11.02 -7.08
N THR A 134 9.25 -12.09 -7.28
CA THR A 134 9.09 -13.35 -6.56
C THR A 134 9.31 -13.25 -5.05
N ASP A 135 10.16 -12.35 -4.59
CA ASP A 135 10.40 -12.18 -3.15
C ASP A 135 9.48 -11.15 -2.51
N GLY A 136 8.57 -10.54 -3.29
CA GLY A 136 7.61 -9.56 -2.77
C GLY A 136 8.22 -8.24 -2.34
N ASP A 137 9.42 -7.93 -2.79
CA ASP A 137 10.15 -6.73 -2.39
C ASP A 137 10.46 -5.89 -3.62
N TRP A 138 9.83 -4.71 -3.70
CA TRP A 138 10.02 -3.80 -4.83
C TRP A 138 11.49 -3.42 -5.04
N PHE A 139 12.26 -3.33 -3.95
CA PHE A 139 13.67 -2.94 -4.04
C PHE A 139 14.55 -4.02 -4.66
N SER A 140 14.12 -5.27 -4.69
CA SER A 140 14.91 -6.36 -5.25
C SER A 140 14.57 -6.68 -6.69
N ARG A 141 13.65 -5.93 -7.29
CA ARG A 141 13.30 -6.13 -8.69
C ARG A 141 14.47 -5.78 -9.61
N ARG A 142 14.48 -6.37 -10.76
CA ARG A 142 15.48 -6.08 -11.79
C ARG A 142 14.82 -5.73 -13.10
#